data_dd3dc2577f5b8d5ef036a3e9df44fb2d
#
_entry.id   dd3dc2577f5b8d5ef036a3e9df44fb2d
#
_cell.length_a   1.000
_cell.length_b   1.000
_cell.length_c   1.000
_cell.angle_alpha   90.00
_cell.angle_beta   90.00
_cell.angle_gamma   90.00
#
_symmetry.space_group_name_H-M   'P 1'
#
loop_
_entity.id
_entity.type
_entity.pdbx_description
1 polymer ?
#
loop_
_entity_poly.entity_id
_entity_poly.type
_entity_poly.pdbx_seq_one_letter_code
_entity_poly.pdbx_strand_id
1 'polypeptide(L)'
;MKKVKITILKTTLDKELAAEYGIDGLTACPMMKAGDVFYVDYAKPQGFCDEAWKAIYQYVFALAHGADKSLFYYGDWIKKPGVAIVSCNDGLRPVIMKLEATDEESKIACERQ
;
A
#
# COMPACT_ATOMS: atom_id res chain seq x y z
N MET A 1 18.64 -3.76 -1.39
CA MET A 1 17.49 -2.98 -0.91
C MET A 1 16.82 -3.69 0.26
N LYS A 2 16.06 -2.97 1.02
CA LYS A 2 15.32 -3.53 2.15
C LYS A 2 13.90 -3.88 1.73
N LYS A 3 13.28 -4.83 2.43
CA LYS A 3 11.87 -5.12 2.22
C LYS A 3 11.01 -4.03 2.84
N VAL A 4 9.84 -3.83 2.26
CA VAL A 4 8.82 -2.93 2.79
C VAL A 4 7.65 -3.77 3.27
N LYS A 5 7.14 -3.47 4.45
CA LYS A 5 5.99 -4.16 5.01
C LYS A 5 4.73 -3.41 4.61
N ILE A 6 3.80 -4.11 3.96
CA ILE A 6 2.48 -3.59 3.62
C ILE A 6 1.47 -4.24 4.54
N THR A 7 0.69 -3.44 5.25
CA THR A 7 -0.42 -3.94 6.06
C THR A 7 -1.70 -3.37 5.49
N ILE A 8 -2.67 -4.23 5.19
CA ILE A 8 -4.00 -3.78 4.79
C ILE A 8 -4.72 -3.34 6.06
N LEU A 9 -5.01 -2.04 6.17
CA LEU A 9 -5.61 -1.49 7.38
C LEU A 9 -7.11 -1.64 7.39
N LYS A 10 -7.74 -1.30 6.28
CA LYS A 10 -9.20 -1.41 6.17
C LYS A 10 -9.63 -1.37 4.71
N THR A 11 -10.76 -1.99 4.44
CA THR A 11 -11.49 -1.82 3.19
C THR A 11 -12.63 -0.85 3.44
N THR A 12 -12.92 0.00 2.49
CA THR A 12 -13.90 1.06 2.68
C THR A 12 -14.88 1.15 1.51
N LEU A 13 -15.97 1.86 1.73
CA LEU A 13 -16.92 2.21 0.68
C LEU A 13 -17.38 3.62 0.97
N ASP A 14 -17.20 4.51 0.00
CA ASP A 14 -17.78 5.84 0.05
C ASP A 14 -19.25 5.71 -0.34
N LYS A 15 -20.13 5.71 0.64
CA LYS A 15 -21.55 5.43 0.40
C LYS A 15 -22.23 6.49 -0.46
N GLU A 16 -21.85 7.73 -0.28
CA GLU A 16 -22.43 8.84 -1.03
C GLU A 16 -22.05 8.76 -2.51
N LEU A 17 -20.77 8.58 -2.79
CA LEU A 17 -20.30 8.46 -4.18
C LEU A 17 -20.79 7.15 -4.81
N ALA A 18 -20.85 6.07 -4.04
CA ALA A 18 -21.35 4.80 -4.54
C ALA A 18 -22.84 4.88 -4.92
N ALA A 19 -23.63 5.64 -4.15
CA ALA A 19 -25.04 5.83 -4.47
C ALA A 19 -25.22 6.55 -5.82
N GLU A 20 -24.32 7.46 -6.14
CA GLU A 20 -24.41 8.23 -7.38
C GLU A 20 -23.78 7.52 -8.57
N TYR A 21 -22.63 6.88 -8.39
CA TYR A 21 -21.83 6.37 -9.49
C TYR A 21 -21.66 4.84 -9.48
N GLY A 22 -21.96 4.19 -8.39
CA GLY A 22 -21.80 2.74 -8.29
C GLY A 22 -23.03 1.98 -8.72
N ILE A 23 -22.86 0.68 -8.88
CA ILE A 23 -24.03 -0.20 -9.13
C ILE A 23 -24.78 -0.42 -7.82
N ASP A 24 -26.03 -0.79 -7.92
CA ASP A 24 -26.84 -1.14 -6.75
C ASP A 24 -26.18 -2.31 -6.00
N GLY A 25 -26.11 -2.20 -4.69
CA GLY A 25 -25.54 -3.24 -3.86
C GLY A 25 -24.02 -3.29 -3.84
N LEU A 26 -23.34 -2.27 -4.34
CA LEU A 26 -21.88 -2.21 -4.29
C LEU A 26 -21.41 -2.29 -2.84
N THR A 27 -20.44 -3.17 -2.59
CA THR A 27 -19.82 -3.34 -1.28
C THR A 27 -18.32 -3.00 -1.35
N ALA A 28 -17.66 -2.97 -0.20
CA ALA A 28 -16.22 -2.77 -0.16
C ALA A 28 -15.51 -3.83 -1.00
N CYS A 29 -14.31 -3.50 -1.47
CA CYS A 29 -13.54 -4.37 -2.36
C CYS A 29 -13.23 -5.72 -1.69
N PRO A 30 -13.57 -6.86 -2.33
CA PRO A 30 -13.30 -8.18 -1.75
C PRO A 30 -11.91 -8.71 -2.02
N MET A 31 -11.08 -8.00 -2.79
CA MET A 31 -9.76 -8.47 -3.21
C MET A 31 -8.75 -8.53 -2.06
N MET A 32 -8.94 -7.69 -1.06
CA MET A 32 -8.01 -7.55 0.05
C MET A 32 -8.78 -7.61 1.35
N LYS A 33 -8.12 -8.04 2.42
CA LYS A 33 -8.73 -8.13 3.74
C LYS A 33 -7.93 -7.32 4.74
N ALA A 34 -8.64 -6.60 5.60
CA ALA A 34 -8.01 -5.91 6.74
C ALA A 34 -7.19 -6.92 7.55
N GLY A 35 -5.96 -6.55 7.88
CA GLY A 35 -5.05 -7.41 8.63
C GLY A 35 -4.08 -8.20 7.76
N ASP A 36 -4.30 -8.29 6.45
CA ASP A 36 -3.34 -8.96 5.56
C ASP A 36 -2.02 -8.21 5.57
N VAL A 37 -0.92 -8.95 5.58
CA VAL A 37 0.44 -8.42 5.61
C VAL A 37 1.25 -9.00 4.47
N PHE A 38 2.01 -8.13 3.79
CA PHE A 38 2.91 -8.53 2.72
C PHE A 38 4.28 -7.90 2.96
N TYR A 39 5.34 -8.66 2.71
CA TYR A 39 6.70 -8.13 2.72
C TYR A 39 7.18 -8.09 1.28
N VAL A 40 7.50 -6.92 0.78
CA VAL A 40 7.75 -6.72 -0.64
C VAL A 40 9.05 -5.96 -0.88
N ASP A 41 9.53 -6.02 -2.10
CA ASP A 41 10.65 -5.22 -2.57
C ASP A 41 10.22 -4.47 -3.84
N TYR A 42 10.64 -4.89 -5.04
CA TYR A 42 10.23 -4.19 -6.25
C TYR A 42 9.16 -4.94 -7.05
N ALA A 43 8.88 -6.18 -6.69
CA ALA A 43 7.91 -7.00 -7.43
C ALA A 43 6.62 -7.15 -6.65
N LYS A 44 5.51 -7.12 -7.38
CA LYS A 44 4.19 -7.32 -6.77
C LYS A 44 4.15 -8.71 -6.10
N PRO A 45 3.76 -8.80 -4.83
CA PRO A 45 3.63 -10.09 -4.18
C PRO A 45 2.44 -10.86 -4.73
N GLN A 46 2.50 -12.18 -4.63
CA GLN A 46 1.41 -13.04 -5.07
C GLN A 46 0.16 -12.74 -4.24
N GLY A 47 -0.99 -12.71 -4.90
CA GLY A 47 -2.26 -12.46 -4.23
C GLY A 47 -2.57 -10.98 -3.99
N PHE A 48 -1.71 -10.08 -4.44
CA PHE A 48 -1.92 -8.65 -4.29
C PHE A 48 -2.62 -8.09 -5.53
N CYS A 49 -3.52 -7.14 -5.31
CA CYS A 49 -4.27 -6.50 -6.40
C CYS A 49 -3.35 -5.68 -7.31
N ASP A 50 -3.47 -5.87 -8.62
CA ASP A 50 -2.66 -5.15 -9.61
C ASP A 50 -2.86 -3.63 -9.52
N GLU A 51 -4.09 -3.18 -9.40
CA GLU A 51 -4.38 -1.74 -9.34
C GLU A 51 -3.87 -1.12 -8.03
N ALA A 52 -3.96 -1.85 -6.94
CA ALA A 52 -3.38 -1.38 -5.67
C ALA A 52 -1.86 -1.28 -5.80
N TRP A 53 -1.22 -2.25 -6.44
CA TRP A 53 0.23 -2.23 -6.66
C TRP A 53 0.65 -1.03 -7.51
N LYS A 54 -0.06 -0.74 -8.57
CA LYS A 54 0.21 0.43 -9.41
C LYS A 54 0.11 1.73 -8.63
N ALA A 55 -0.82 1.79 -7.70
CA ALA A 55 -1.01 2.99 -6.89
C ALA A 55 0.14 3.25 -5.92
N ILE A 56 0.78 2.20 -5.41
CA ILE A 56 1.73 2.32 -4.30
C ILE A 56 3.19 2.02 -4.69
N TYR A 57 3.43 1.51 -5.88
CA TYR A 57 4.76 1.00 -6.25
C TYR A 57 5.87 2.05 -6.06
N GLN A 58 5.64 3.28 -6.46
CA GLN A 58 6.65 4.34 -6.34
C GLN A 58 7.07 4.57 -4.89
N TYR A 59 6.14 4.40 -3.96
CA TYR A 59 6.42 4.55 -2.53
C TYR A 59 7.15 3.35 -1.98
N VAL A 60 6.77 2.17 -2.43
CA VAL A 60 7.48 0.93 -2.08
C VAL A 60 8.93 1.02 -2.56
N PHE A 61 9.13 1.44 -3.81
CA PHE A 61 10.47 1.61 -4.38
C PHE A 61 11.30 2.57 -3.54
N ALA A 62 10.74 3.73 -3.22
CA ALA A 62 11.44 4.75 -2.44
C ALA A 62 11.84 4.21 -1.07
N LEU A 63 10.91 3.59 -0.34
CA LEU A 63 11.18 3.06 0.99
C LEU A 63 12.17 1.90 0.94
N ALA A 64 12.08 1.03 -0.05
CA ALA A 64 13.00 -0.10 -0.20
C ALA A 64 14.43 0.34 -0.44
N HIS A 65 14.62 1.50 -1.06
CA HIS A 65 15.94 2.03 -1.39
C HIS A 65 16.42 3.12 -0.41
N GLY A 66 15.84 3.14 0.78
CA GLY A 66 16.34 4.01 1.84
C GLY A 66 15.96 5.47 1.73
N ALA A 67 14.81 5.77 1.14
CA ALA A 67 14.32 7.14 1.12
C ALA A 67 14.29 7.71 2.54
N ASP A 68 14.44 9.01 2.63
CA ASP A 68 14.40 9.72 3.90
C ASP A 68 13.12 9.34 4.65
N LYS A 69 13.26 9.07 5.95
CA LYS A 69 12.13 8.70 6.79
C LYS A 69 11.09 9.81 6.94
N SER A 70 11.42 11.03 6.50
CA SER A 70 10.46 12.12 6.45
C SER A 70 9.46 11.97 5.30
N LEU A 71 9.66 11.02 4.39
CA LEU A 71 8.72 10.76 3.31
C LEU A 71 7.32 10.52 3.90
N PHE A 72 6.33 11.30 3.47
CA PHE A 72 4.97 11.34 4.00
C PHE A 72 4.84 11.84 5.44
N TYR A 73 5.95 12.10 6.13
CA TYR A 73 5.90 12.52 7.52
C TYR A 73 5.63 14.02 7.66
N TYR A 74 6.47 14.82 7.06
CA TYR A 74 6.42 16.30 7.06
C TYR A 74 6.32 16.96 8.43
N GLY A 75 6.29 16.18 9.51
CA GLY A 75 6.25 16.70 10.87
C GLY A 75 4.89 17.11 11.38
N ASP A 76 3.87 17.11 10.56
CA ASP A 76 2.58 17.70 10.93
C ASP A 76 1.34 16.85 10.66
N TRP A 77 1.44 15.69 10.07
CA TRP A 77 0.23 14.88 9.81
C TRP A 77 0.38 13.38 9.99
N ILE A 78 1.57 12.84 9.98
CA ILE A 78 1.83 11.42 10.30
C ILE A 78 2.60 11.39 11.62
N LYS A 79 2.18 10.54 12.56
CA LYS A 79 2.79 10.49 13.90
C LYS A 79 4.22 10.01 13.91
N LYS A 80 4.60 9.17 12.94
CA LYS A 80 5.86 8.44 12.99
C LYS A 80 6.54 8.45 11.62
N PRO A 81 7.81 8.84 11.54
CA PRO A 81 8.53 8.77 10.28
C PRO A 81 8.75 7.31 9.82
N GLY A 82 8.90 7.12 8.53
CA GLY A 82 9.10 5.79 7.95
C GLY A 82 7.81 5.02 7.69
N VAL A 83 6.67 5.67 7.85
CA VAL A 83 5.35 5.07 7.63
C VAL A 83 4.59 5.91 6.62
N ALA A 84 3.99 5.27 5.64
CA ALA A 84 3.10 5.92 4.67
C ALA A 84 1.71 5.29 4.77
N ILE A 85 0.69 6.12 4.84
CA ILE A 85 -0.70 5.66 4.78
C ILE A 85 -1.21 6.03 3.39
N VAL A 86 -1.51 5.01 2.59
CA VAL A 86 -1.85 5.16 1.18
C VAL A 86 -3.07 4.33 0.84
N SER A 87 -3.56 4.44 -0.39
CA SER A 87 -4.71 3.67 -0.82
C SER A 87 -4.53 3.18 -2.25
N CYS A 88 -5.38 2.24 -2.67
CA CYS A 88 -5.48 1.84 -4.05
C CYS A 88 -6.13 2.96 -4.88
N ASN A 89 -6.28 2.71 -6.19
CA ASN A 89 -6.82 3.72 -7.12
C ASN A 89 -8.35 3.79 -7.19
N ASP A 90 -9.04 2.93 -6.47
CA ASP A 90 -10.52 2.91 -6.52
C ASP A 90 -11.08 4.00 -5.61
N GLY A 91 -11.68 5.02 -6.23
CA GLY A 91 -12.25 6.14 -5.50
C GLY A 91 -13.58 5.83 -4.81
N LEU A 92 -14.26 4.75 -5.20
CA LEU A 92 -15.52 4.34 -4.57
C LEU A 92 -15.28 3.40 -3.40
N ARG A 93 -14.24 2.55 -3.50
CA ARG A 93 -13.95 1.50 -2.52
C ARG A 93 -12.48 1.52 -2.11
N PRO A 94 -11.93 2.65 -1.64
CA PRO A 94 -10.52 2.69 -1.33
C PRO A 94 -10.12 1.64 -0.30
N VAL A 95 -9.07 0.88 -0.62
CA VAL A 95 -8.43 -0.03 0.33
C VAL A 95 -7.25 0.73 0.93
N ILE A 96 -7.27 0.92 2.23
CA ILE A 96 -6.28 1.72 2.94
C ILE A 96 -5.16 0.82 3.43
N MET A 97 -3.93 1.22 3.14
CA MET A 97 -2.73 0.42 3.44
C MET A 97 -1.71 1.24 4.20
N LYS A 98 -0.94 0.55 5.04
CA LYS A 98 0.22 1.12 5.71
C LYS A 98 1.46 0.52 5.08
N LEU A 99 2.39 1.36 4.64
CA LEU A 99 3.69 0.95 4.16
C LEU A 99 4.73 1.31 5.22
N GLU A 100 5.58 0.35 5.58
CA GLU A 100 6.62 0.57 6.58
C GLU A 100 7.96 0.10 6.05
N ALA A 101 8.97 0.98 6.17
CA ALA A 101 10.34 0.57 5.92
C ALA A 101 10.77 -0.45 6.98
N THR A 102 11.54 -1.45 6.58
CA THR A 102 12.10 -2.45 7.51
C THR A 102 13.61 -2.52 7.35
N ASP A 103 14.25 -3.25 8.25
CA ASP A 103 15.69 -3.52 8.16
C ASP A 103 15.98 -4.87 7.51
N GLU A 104 14.95 -5.57 7.03
CA GLU A 104 15.13 -6.87 6.41
C GLU A 104 15.63 -6.74 4.98
N GLU A 105 16.73 -7.40 4.67
CA GLU A 105 17.29 -7.37 3.33
C GLU A 105 16.42 -8.13 2.34
N SER A 106 16.24 -7.55 1.16
CA SER A 106 15.60 -8.23 0.05
C SER A 106 16.58 -9.22 -0.58
N LYS A 107 16.05 -10.37 -0.98
CA LYS A 107 16.85 -11.42 -1.66
C LYS A 107 16.49 -11.50 -3.13
N ILE A 108 16.31 -10.37 -3.77
CA ILE A 108 15.89 -10.38 -5.17
C ILE A 108 17.01 -10.80 -6.10
N ALA A 109 16.59 -11.18 -7.28
CA ALA A 109 17.42 -11.86 -8.23
C ALA A 109 18.43 -10.99 -8.97
N CYS A 110 18.39 -9.68 -8.85
CA CYS A 110 19.34 -8.82 -9.54
C CYS A 110 20.79 -9.11 -9.16
N GLU A 111 21.00 -9.74 -8.03
CA GLU A 111 22.33 -10.13 -7.57
C GLU A 111 22.94 -11.24 -8.40
N ARG A 112 22.13 -11.93 -9.18
CA ARG A 112 22.61 -13.07 -9.96
C ARG A 112 23.41 -12.70 -11.20
N GLN A 113 23.41 -11.47 -11.55
CA GLN A 113 24.03 -11.01 -12.80
C GLN A 113 25.53 -10.85 -12.76
#